data_a0855a20ccba306e1ed059026cb62a41
#
_entry.id   a0855a20ccba306e1ed059026cb62a41
#
_cell.length_a   1.000
_cell.length_b   1.000
_cell.length_c   1.000
_cell.angle_alpha   90.00
_cell.angle_beta   90.00
_cell.angle_gamma   90.00
#
_symmetry.space_group_name_H-M   'P 1'
#
loop_
_entity.id
_entity.type
_entity.pdbx_description
1 polymer ?
#
loop_
_entity_poly.entity_id
_entity_poly.type
_entity_poly.pdbx_seq_one_letter_code
_entity_poly.pdbx_strand_id
1 'polypeptide(L)'
;AVSVLLKSNYLIVLVALVIYLLSEGVFRRKARFLAAAVLMILVYMGSGRLMNMVLEQATGRPVSGGIPMTAWVEMGLQEGSRGPGWYNGYNVSVFAGNDDDTEKTKEAIREDLMDTITQFAAQPEEAADFFLRKAQSIWAEPTFQSLWIQEVKGGSWLLPGMTDSLLKEGGLLNRLYLGVCNWFQTFIYMGAV
;
A
#
# COMPACT_ATOMS: atom_id res chain seq x y z
N ALA A 1 16.87 9.05 -2.28
CA ALA A 1 16.84 8.83 -0.83
C ALA A 1 15.85 9.75 -0.13
N VAL A 2 16.00 11.09 -0.19
CA VAL A 2 15.11 12.04 0.50
C VAL A 2 13.63 11.82 0.14
N SER A 3 13.29 11.60 -1.13
CA SER A 3 11.91 11.33 -1.57
C SER A 3 11.30 10.10 -0.90
N VAL A 4 12.10 9.05 -0.65
CA VAL A 4 11.63 7.83 0.03
C VAL A 4 11.37 8.08 1.51
N LEU A 5 12.15 8.96 2.15
CA LEU A 5 11.92 9.38 3.54
C LEU A 5 10.62 10.17 3.69
N LEU A 6 10.27 10.98 2.68
CA LEU A 6 9.03 11.75 2.67
C LEU A 6 7.79 10.90 2.33
N LYS A 7 7.95 9.91 1.46
CA LYS A 7 6.86 9.03 1.06
C LYS A 7 7.41 7.66 0.66
N SER A 8 7.05 6.63 1.40
CA SER A 8 7.53 5.25 1.21
C SER A 8 7.27 4.67 -0.19
N ASN A 9 6.24 5.15 -0.90
CA ASN A 9 5.95 4.69 -2.27
C ASN A 9 7.09 4.96 -3.26
N TYR A 10 7.96 5.95 -3.00
CA TYR A 10 9.16 6.17 -3.82
C TYR A 10 10.21 5.06 -3.68
N LEU A 11 10.05 4.14 -2.73
CA LEU A 11 10.87 2.92 -2.64
C LEU A 11 10.75 2.07 -3.91
N ILE A 12 9.57 2.03 -4.53
CA ILE A 12 9.33 1.32 -5.80
C ILE A 12 10.27 1.86 -6.90
N VAL A 13 10.37 3.19 -7.01
CA VAL A 13 11.26 3.84 -7.98
C VAL A 13 12.73 3.55 -7.67
N LEU A 14 13.11 3.57 -6.38
CA LEU A 14 14.47 3.22 -5.95
C LEU A 14 14.82 1.78 -6.35
N VAL A 15 13.94 0.82 -6.07
CA VAL A 15 14.13 -0.60 -6.42
C VAL A 15 14.24 -0.76 -7.94
N ALA A 16 13.36 -0.13 -8.72
CA ALA A 16 13.41 -0.18 -10.18
C ALA A 16 14.73 0.36 -10.73
N LEU A 17 15.23 1.49 -10.19
CA LEU A 17 16.53 2.06 -10.59
C LEU A 17 17.69 1.16 -10.22
N VAL A 18 17.67 0.55 -9.04
CA VAL A 18 18.71 -0.41 -8.61
C VAL A 18 18.73 -1.62 -9.55
N ILE A 19 17.56 -2.20 -9.86
CA ILE A 19 17.47 -3.34 -10.81
C ILE A 19 18.00 -2.91 -12.18
N TYR A 20 17.63 -1.74 -12.68
CA TYR A 20 18.12 -1.22 -13.96
C TYR A 20 19.66 -1.07 -13.95
N LEU A 21 20.24 -0.44 -12.92
CA LEU A 21 21.68 -0.26 -12.79
C LEU A 21 22.44 -1.58 -12.69
N LEU A 22 21.89 -2.55 -11.95
CA LEU A 22 22.48 -3.89 -11.86
C LEU A 22 22.46 -4.59 -13.22
N SER A 23 21.33 -4.55 -13.93
CA SER A 23 21.22 -5.16 -15.26
C SER A 23 22.19 -4.52 -16.26
N GLU A 24 22.26 -3.19 -16.33
CA GLU A 24 23.23 -2.47 -17.17
C GLU A 24 24.69 -2.80 -16.80
N GLY A 25 24.97 -2.91 -15.50
CA GLY A 25 26.29 -3.29 -14.99
C GLY A 25 26.72 -4.67 -15.43
N VAL A 26 25.82 -5.63 -15.39
CA VAL A 26 26.06 -7.01 -15.81
C VAL A 26 26.17 -7.11 -17.34
N PHE A 27 25.15 -6.62 -18.07
CA PHE A 27 25.09 -6.76 -19.54
C PHE A 27 26.21 -5.98 -20.25
N ARG A 28 26.51 -4.76 -19.79
CA ARG A 28 27.58 -3.94 -20.39
C ARG A 28 28.96 -4.17 -19.77
N ARG A 29 29.07 -5.02 -18.76
CA ARG A 29 30.33 -5.30 -18.01
C ARG A 29 31.03 -4.02 -17.51
N LYS A 30 30.23 -3.02 -17.05
CA LYS A 30 30.75 -1.73 -16.59
C LYS A 30 30.57 -1.59 -15.09
N ALA A 31 31.63 -1.76 -14.33
CA ALA A 31 31.63 -1.68 -12.86
C ALA A 31 31.04 -0.39 -12.29
N ARG A 32 31.08 0.73 -13.04
CA ARG A 32 30.49 2.00 -12.61
C ARG A 32 28.98 1.92 -12.32
N PHE A 33 28.23 1.09 -13.07
CA PHE A 33 26.80 0.91 -12.82
C PHE A 33 26.54 0.09 -11.56
N LEU A 34 27.36 -0.94 -11.32
CA LEU A 34 27.32 -1.71 -10.09
C LEU A 34 27.65 -0.85 -8.87
N ALA A 35 28.72 -0.03 -8.99
CA ALA A 35 29.09 0.92 -7.94
C ALA A 35 27.96 1.95 -7.66
N ALA A 36 27.29 2.44 -8.70
CA ALA A 36 26.16 3.36 -8.54
C ALA A 36 24.97 2.69 -7.83
N ALA A 37 24.67 1.42 -8.15
CA ALA A 37 23.61 0.68 -7.47
C ALA A 37 23.92 0.49 -5.97
N VAL A 38 25.16 0.07 -5.65
CA VAL A 38 25.62 -0.07 -4.26
C VAL A 38 25.56 1.27 -3.54
N LEU A 39 26.05 2.34 -4.15
CA LEU A 39 26.02 3.69 -3.56
C LEU A 39 24.56 4.14 -3.28
N MET A 40 23.62 3.89 -4.19
CA MET A 40 22.22 4.20 -3.97
C MET A 40 21.64 3.48 -2.75
N ILE A 41 21.95 2.21 -2.59
CA ILE A 41 21.50 1.41 -1.43
C ILE A 41 22.11 1.98 -0.14
N LEU A 42 23.41 2.24 -0.14
CA LEU A 42 24.12 2.79 1.03
C LEU A 42 23.59 4.17 1.43
N VAL A 43 23.35 5.05 0.46
CA VAL A 43 22.76 6.38 0.71
C VAL A 43 21.34 6.26 1.25
N TYR A 44 20.55 5.33 0.73
CA TYR A 44 19.20 5.09 1.25
C TYR A 44 19.23 4.59 2.70
N MET A 45 20.03 3.58 3.01
CA MET A 45 20.19 3.04 4.37
C MET A 45 20.76 4.08 5.34
N GLY A 46 21.78 4.83 4.90
CA GLY A 46 22.40 5.89 5.70
C GLY A 46 21.47 7.06 5.99
N SER A 47 20.63 7.45 5.01
CA SER A 47 19.67 8.55 5.19
C SER A 47 18.59 8.24 6.23
N GLY A 48 18.12 7.00 6.31
CA GLY A 48 17.17 6.57 7.35
C GLY A 48 17.77 6.65 8.76
N ARG A 49 18.98 6.10 8.91
CA ARG A 49 19.70 6.18 10.20
C ARG A 49 20.00 7.61 10.62
N LEU A 50 20.46 8.45 9.70
CA LEU A 50 20.73 9.85 9.98
C LEU A 50 19.47 10.61 10.42
N MET A 51 18.33 10.36 9.75
CA MET A 51 17.05 10.95 10.12
C MET A 51 16.65 10.55 11.54
N ASN A 52 16.74 9.25 11.88
CA ASN A 52 16.42 8.78 13.22
C ASN A 52 17.32 9.44 14.28
N MET A 53 18.64 9.53 14.03
CA MET A 53 19.58 10.20 14.95
C MET A 53 19.22 11.69 15.16
N VAL A 54 18.87 12.39 14.08
CA VAL A 54 18.47 13.82 14.17
C VAL A 54 17.16 13.95 14.97
N LEU A 55 16.19 13.09 14.73
CA LEU A 55 14.92 13.10 15.45
C LEU A 55 15.10 12.74 16.94
N GLU A 56 15.93 11.76 17.26
CA GLU A 56 16.25 11.40 18.65
C GLU A 56 16.93 12.55 19.39
N GLN A 57 17.88 13.22 18.75
CA GLN A 57 18.54 14.40 19.32
C GLN A 57 17.57 15.57 19.51
N ALA A 58 16.67 15.80 18.54
CA ALA A 58 15.73 16.90 18.60
C ALA A 58 14.60 16.69 19.61
N THR A 59 14.16 15.44 19.80
CA THR A 59 13.01 15.09 20.65
C THR A 59 13.42 14.61 22.05
N GLY A 60 14.67 14.21 22.22
CA GLY A 60 15.17 13.58 23.46
C GLY A 60 14.55 12.18 23.73
N ARG A 61 13.91 11.57 22.73
CA ARG A 61 13.24 10.28 22.83
C ARG A 61 13.75 9.32 21.75
N PRO A 62 13.87 8.02 22.05
CA PRO A 62 14.19 7.07 21.01
C PRO A 62 13.08 7.05 19.95
N VAL A 63 13.48 7.04 18.69
CA VAL A 63 12.52 6.92 17.57
C VAL A 63 12.09 5.47 17.51
N SER A 64 10.82 5.19 17.82
CA SER A 64 10.24 3.86 17.61
C SER A 64 10.21 3.54 16.11
N GLY A 65 10.31 2.26 15.76
CA GLY A 65 10.26 1.81 14.36
C GLY A 65 8.90 2.07 13.66
N GLY A 66 7.91 2.61 14.39
CA GLY A 66 6.56 2.82 13.91
C GLY A 66 5.81 1.51 13.63
N ILE A 67 4.72 1.60 12.89
CA ILE A 67 3.92 0.43 12.52
C ILE A 67 4.74 -0.50 11.61
N PRO A 68 4.95 -1.78 11.99
CA PRO A 68 5.71 -2.72 11.19
C PRO A 68 5.06 -2.97 9.82
N MET A 69 5.86 -3.15 8.77
CA MET A 69 5.35 -3.45 7.43
C MET A 69 4.50 -4.73 7.37
N THR A 70 4.76 -5.69 8.25
CA THR A 70 3.98 -6.93 8.38
C THR A 70 2.52 -6.68 8.73
N ALA A 71 2.20 -5.57 9.42
CA ALA A 71 0.81 -5.17 9.68
C ALA A 71 0.00 -4.91 8.40
N TRP A 72 0.65 -4.38 7.38
CA TRP A 72 0.02 -4.18 6.07
C TRP A 72 -0.15 -5.48 5.31
N VAL A 73 0.76 -6.44 5.51
CA VAL A 73 0.64 -7.78 4.92
C VAL A 73 -0.54 -8.51 5.53
N GLU A 74 -0.62 -8.56 6.86
CA GLU A 74 -1.71 -9.21 7.58
C GLU A 74 -3.06 -8.54 7.25
N MET A 75 -3.13 -7.21 7.30
CA MET A 75 -4.33 -6.47 6.89
C MET A 75 -4.78 -6.83 5.47
N GLY A 76 -3.83 -7.06 4.57
CA GLY A 76 -4.10 -7.47 3.20
C GLY A 76 -4.65 -8.90 3.08
N LEU A 77 -4.54 -9.73 4.10
CA LEU A 77 -5.08 -11.10 4.16
C LEU A 77 -6.42 -11.19 4.91
N GLN A 78 -6.93 -10.07 5.40
CA GLN A 78 -8.18 -9.99 6.14
C GLN A 78 -9.32 -9.48 5.26
N GLU A 79 -10.56 -9.78 5.66
CA GLU A 79 -11.74 -9.15 5.08
C GLU A 79 -11.81 -7.68 5.50
N GLY A 80 -12.07 -6.81 4.55
CA GLY A 80 -12.34 -5.40 4.78
C GLY A 80 -13.80 -5.07 4.52
N SER A 81 -14.22 -3.87 4.91
CA SER A 81 -15.61 -3.40 4.74
C SER A 81 -16.07 -3.33 3.27
N ARG A 82 -15.14 -3.26 2.32
CA ARG A 82 -15.40 -3.21 0.87
C ARG A 82 -14.99 -4.49 0.12
N GLY A 83 -14.38 -5.42 0.81
CA GLY A 83 -13.93 -6.70 0.24
C GLY A 83 -12.59 -7.17 0.78
N PRO A 84 -12.12 -8.32 0.32
CA PRO A 84 -10.89 -8.92 0.79
C PRO A 84 -9.66 -8.04 0.57
N GLY A 85 -8.89 -7.82 1.64
CA GLY A 85 -7.63 -7.07 1.60
C GLY A 85 -7.78 -5.56 1.50
N TRP A 86 -9.00 -5.01 1.59
CA TRP A 86 -9.22 -3.57 1.70
C TRP A 86 -8.85 -3.07 3.09
N TYR A 87 -8.51 -1.78 3.17
CA TYR A 87 -8.16 -1.14 4.42
C TYR A 87 -9.26 -1.31 5.48
N ASN A 88 -8.91 -1.94 6.61
CA ASN A 88 -9.82 -2.19 7.73
C ASN A 88 -9.33 -1.57 9.06
N GLY A 89 -8.20 -0.88 9.04
CA GLY A 89 -7.62 -0.24 10.23
C GLY A 89 -6.78 -1.17 11.12
N TYR A 90 -6.64 -2.44 10.78
CA TYR A 90 -5.87 -3.42 11.56
C TYR A 90 -4.47 -2.92 11.93
N ASN A 91 -3.74 -2.33 10.98
CA ASN A 91 -2.39 -1.83 11.18
C ASN A 91 -2.28 -0.78 12.30
N VAL A 92 -3.29 0.09 12.44
CA VAL A 92 -3.33 1.09 13.50
C VAL A 92 -3.80 0.47 14.83
N SER A 93 -4.83 -0.38 14.77
CA SER A 93 -5.39 -1.00 15.97
C SER A 93 -4.41 -1.96 16.65
N VAL A 94 -3.69 -2.78 15.88
CA VAL A 94 -2.69 -3.70 16.44
C VAL A 94 -1.50 -2.95 17.05
N PHE A 95 -1.09 -1.84 16.45
CA PHE A 95 0.00 -1.01 16.97
C PHE A 95 -0.40 -0.31 18.28
N ALA A 96 -1.56 0.35 18.29
CA ALA A 96 -2.09 0.98 19.49
C ALA A 96 -2.40 -0.02 20.62
N GLY A 97 -2.89 -1.22 20.28
CA GLY A 97 -3.14 -2.30 21.24
C GLY A 97 -1.88 -2.88 21.90
N ASN A 98 -0.71 -2.64 21.31
CA ASN A 98 0.60 -3.04 21.83
C ASN A 98 1.43 -1.86 22.37
N ASP A 99 0.78 -0.86 22.92
CA ASP A 99 1.42 0.33 23.55
C ASP A 99 2.31 1.13 22.59
N ASP A 100 2.00 1.14 21.29
CA ASP A 100 2.83 1.74 20.22
C ASP A 100 4.27 1.18 20.19
N ASP A 101 4.47 -0.03 20.72
CA ASP A 101 5.75 -0.72 20.72
C ASP A 101 5.89 -1.57 19.45
N THR A 102 6.91 -1.27 18.65
CA THR A 102 7.14 -1.94 17.36
C THR A 102 7.46 -3.43 17.53
N GLU A 103 8.22 -3.83 18.55
CA GLU A 103 8.64 -5.22 18.73
C GLU A 103 7.48 -6.08 19.26
N LYS A 104 6.72 -5.59 20.24
CA LYS A 104 5.49 -6.26 20.70
C LYS A 104 4.49 -6.42 19.57
N THR A 105 4.35 -5.36 18.76
CA THR A 105 3.45 -5.38 17.59
C THR A 105 3.89 -6.41 16.55
N LYS A 106 5.18 -6.57 16.28
CA LYS A 106 5.68 -7.61 15.37
C LYS A 106 5.36 -9.03 15.86
N GLU A 107 5.47 -9.26 17.17
CA GLU A 107 5.13 -10.56 17.77
C GLU A 107 3.64 -10.86 17.59
N ALA A 108 2.75 -9.93 17.95
CA ALA A 108 1.32 -10.06 17.77
C ALA A 108 0.93 -10.30 16.30
N ILE A 109 1.49 -9.51 15.37
CA ILE A 109 1.23 -9.70 13.94
C ILE A 109 1.72 -11.06 13.45
N ARG A 110 2.83 -11.56 14.00
CA ARG A 110 3.35 -12.87 13.61
C ARG A 110 2.37 -14.00 14.01
N GLU A 111 1.77 -13.90 15.19
CA GLU A 111 0.75 -14.85 15.64
C GLU A 111 -0.48 -14.78 14.72
N ASP A 112 -1.04 -13.59 14.49
CA ASP A 112 -2.19 -13.38 13.61
C ASP A 112 -1.92 -13.90 12.19
N LEU A 113 -0.74 -13.61 11.64
CA LEU A 113 -0.33 -14.05 10.30
C LEU A 113 -0.22 -15.58 10.19
N MET A 114 0.32 -16.23 11.24
CA MET A 114 0.41 -17.69 11.29
C MET A 114 -0.97 -18.33 11.38
N ASP A 115 -1.89 -17.75 12.13
CA ASP A 115 -3.27 -18.21 12.23
C ASP A 115 -3.99 -18.07 10.88
N THR A 116 -3.87 -16.92 10.22
CA THR A 116 -4.44 -16.67 8.88
C THR A 116 -3.90 -17.66 7.84
N ILE A 117 -2.58 -17.88 7.80
CA ILE A 117 -1.95 -18.85 6.89
C ILE A 117 -2.43 -20.27 7.18
N THR A 118 -2.53 -20.63 8.45
CA THR A 118 -3.00 -21.96 8.87
C THR A 118 -4.47 -22.18 8.47
N GLN A 119 -5.31 -21.16 8.62
CA GLN A 119 -6.71 -21.20 8.19
C GLN A 119 -6.80 -21.39 6.67
N PHE A 120 -6.05 -20.60 5.88
CA PHE A 120 -6.03 -20.75 4.42
C PHE A 120 -5.51 -22.11 3.97
N ALA A 121 -4.53 -22.68 4.68
CA ALA A 121 -4.03 -24.01 4.38
C ALA A 121 -5.04 -25.12 4.73
N ALA A 122 -5.83 -24.93 5.79
CA ALA A 122 -6.87 -25.86 6.19
C ALA A 122 -8.12 -25.79 5.27
N GLN A 123 -8.36 -24.62 4.67
CA GLN A 123 -9.55 -24.35 3.84
C GLN A 123 -9.14 -23.74 2.48
N PRO A 124 -8.52 -24.53 1.58
CA PRO A 124 -7.96 -24.02 0.33
C PRO A 124 -9.00 -23.46 -0.64
N GLU A 125 -10.24 -23.93 -0.58
CA GLU A 125 -11.34 -23.41 -1.41
C GLU A 125 -11.73 -21.98 -0.95
N GLU A 126 -11.82 -21.75 0.34
CA GLU A 126 -12.09 -20.41 0.90
C GLU A 126 -10.93 -19.45 0.63
N ALA A 127 -9.68 -19.94 0.74
CA ALA A 127 -8.50 -19.16 0.37
C ALA A 127 -8.55 -18.76 -1.12
N ALA A 128 -8.87 -19.69 -2.01
CA ALA A 128 -8.98 -19.41 -3.44
C ALA A 128 -10.09 -18.38 -3.73
N ASP A 129 -11.25 -18.51 -3.09
CA ASP A 129 -12.35 -17.52 -3.21
C ASP A 129 -11.92 -16.14 -2.70
N PHE A 130 -11.26 -16.08 -1.53
CA PHE A 130 -10.72 -14.82 -0.98
C PHE A 130 -9.79 -14.12 -1.98
N PHE A 131 -8.78 -14.83 -2.51
CA PHE A 131 -7.83 -14.24 -3.45
C PHE A 131 -8.47 -13.87 -4.79
N LEU A 132 -9.43 -14.64 -5.27
CA LEU A 132 -10.18 -14.32 -6.49
C LEU A 132 -10.99 -13.03 -6.31
N ARG A 133 -11.77 -12.91 -5.23
CA ARG A 133 -12.53 -11.70 -4.91
C ARG A 133 -11.61 -10.51 -4.70
N LYS A 134 -10.46 -10.70 -4.05
CA LYS A 134 -9.44 -9.67 -3.89
C LYS A 134 -8.90 -9.20 -5.24
N ALA A 135 -8.53 -10.11 -6.13
CA ALA A 135 -8.08 -9.79 -7.47
C ALA A 135 -9.17 -9.03 -8.25
N GLN A 136 -10.42 -9.50 -8.20
CA GLN A 136 -11.54 -8.83 -8.85
C GLN A 136 -11.72 -7.40 -8.31
N SER A 137 -11.67 -7.20 -6.99
CA SER A 137 -11.85 -5.87 -6.39
C SER A 137 -10.74 -4.89 -6.78
N ILE A 138 -9.51 -5.38 -6.97
CA ILE A 138 -8.36 -4.55 -7.37
C ILE A 138 -8.43 -4.21 -8.87
N TRP A 139 -8.72 -5.20 -9.71
CA TRP A 139 -8.65 -5.06 -11.16
C TRP A 139 -9.95 -4.58 -11.81
N ALA A 140 -11.10 -4.78 -11.16
CA ALA A 140 -12.40 -4.38 -11.67
C ALA A 140 -12.90 -3.04 -11.09
N GLU A 141 -12.15 -2.40 -10.19
CA GLU A 141 -12.51 -1.09 -9.64
C GLU A 141 -12.03 0.03 -10.58
N PRO A 142 -12.93 0.69 -11.34
CA PRO A 142 -12.54 1.56 -12.44
C PRO A 142 -12.13 2.97 -11.98
N THR A 143 -12.38 3.33 -10.72
CA THR A 143 -12.17 4.69 -10.19
C THR A 143 -10.92 4.81 -9.34
N PHE A 144 -10.18 3.72 -9.12
CA PHE A 144 -9.05 3.68 -8.20
C PHE A 144 -9.39 4.25 -6.81
N GLN A 145 -10.60 3.95 -6.32
CA GLN A 145 -11.12 4.40 -5.02
C GLN A 145 -11.33 5.92 -4.89
N SER A 146 -11.25 6.67 -5.97
CA SER A 146 -11.34 8.14 -5.91
C SER A 146 -12.67 8.63 -5.31
N LEU A 147 -13.78 7.96 -5.60
CA LEU A 147 -15.09 8.28 -5.03
C LEU A 147 -15.17 7.93 -3.55
N TRP A 148 -14.63 6.78 -3.14
CA TRP A 148 -14.62 6.35 -1.74
C TRP A 148 -13.84 7.30 -0.82
N ILE A 149 -12.68 7.78 -1.27
CA ILE A 149 -11.86 8.72 -0.48
C ILE A 149 -12.63 10.03 -0.22
N GLN A 150 -13.42 10.48 -1.18
CA GLN A 150 -14.26 11.67 -1.04
C GLN A 150 -15.42 11.44 -0.07
N GLU A 151 -16.05 10.27 -0.12
CA GLU A 151 -17.14 9.89 0.77
C GLU A 151 -16.71 9.87 2.25
N VAL A 152 -15.54 9.28 2.54
CA VAL A 152 -14.98 9.22 3.89
C VAL A 152 -14.55 10.59 4.42
N LYS A 153 -14.08 11.48 3.55
CA LYS A 153 -13.61 12.81 3.97
C LYS A 153 -14.70 13.88 4.06
N GLY A 154 -15.93 13.55 3.69
CA GLY A 154 -17.09 14.43 3.90
C GLY A 154 -17.00 15.81 3.25
N GLY A 155 -16.31 15.93 2.12
CA GLY A 155 -16.04 17.19 1.45
C GLY A 155 -17.25 17.75 0.70
N SER A 156 -18.16 18.43 1.37
CA SER A 156 -19.29 19.15 0.76
C SER A 156 -18.89 20.54 0.25
N TRP A 157 -17.84 20.63 -0.53
CA TRP A 157 -17.32 21.90 -1.05
C TRP A 157 -17.98 22.35 -2.35
N LEU A 158 -18.62 21.44 -3.05
CA LEU A 158 -19.27 21.64 -4.34
C LEU A 158 -20.80 21.67 -4.16
N LEU A 159 -21.50 22.20 -5.14
CA LEU A 159 -22.95 22.31 -5.17
C LEU A 159 -23.64 21.07 -4.57
N PRO A 160 -24.36 21.16 -3.46
CA PRO A 160 -24.81 20.00 -2.69
C PRO A 160 -25.48 18.91 -3.53
N GLY A 161 -26.35 19.27 -4.44
CA GLY A 161 -27.07 18.31 -5.27
C GLY A 161 -26.20 17.55 -6.30
N MET A 162 -25.16 18.18 -6.85
CA MET A 162 -24.23 17.51 -7.76
C MET A 162 -23.30 16.58 -6.99
N THR A 163 -22.80 17.02 -5.85
CA THR A 163 -21.94 16.25 -4.99
C THR A 163 -22.63 14.99 -4.51
N ASP A 164 -23.86 15.12 -4.01
CA ASP A 164 -24.67 13.99 -3.56
C ASP A 164 -24.94 13.01 -4.70
N SER A 165 -25.26 13.51 -5.89
CA SER A 165 -25.52 12.65 -7.05
C SER A 165 -24.28 11.92 -7.55
N LEU A 166 -23.09 12.50 -7.37
CA LEU A 166 -21.81 11.89 -7.76
C LEU A 166 -21.24 10.92 -6.71
N LEU A 167 -21.29 11.32 -5.44
CA LEU A 167 -20.69 10.55 -4.34
C LEU A 167 -21.61 9.47 -3.79
N LYS A 168 -22.92 9.70 -3.80
CA LYS A 168 -23.90 8.73 -3.28
C LYS A 168 -24.01 7.53 -4.22
N GLU A 169 -23.84 6.35 -3.67
CA GLU A 169 -23.99 5.10 -4.39
C GLU A 169 -25.40 5.03 -5.05
N GLY A 170 -25.43 4.74 -6.35
CA GLY A 170 -26.65 4.73 -7.15
C GLY A 170 -27.16 6.09 -7.63
N GLY A 171 -26.50 7.20 -7.31
CA GLY A 171 -26.78 8.52 -7.87
C GLY A 171 -26.63 8.55 -9.40
N LEU A 172 -27.38 9.43 -10.08
CA LEU A 172 -27.31 9.50 -11.55
C LEU A 172 -25.90 9.82 -12.06
N LEU A 173 -25.24 10.83 -11.50
CA LEU A 173 -23.87 11.19 -11.87
C LEU A 173 -22.87 10.10 -11.48
N ASN A 174 -23.07 9.43 -10.35
CA ASN A 174 -22.25 8.29 -9.94
C ASN A 174 -22.32 7.17 -10.99
N ARG A 175 -23.52 6.76 -11.39
CA ARG A 175 -23.68 5.70 -12.42
C ARG A 175 -23.10 6.10 -13.77
N LEU A 176 -23.27 7.33 -14.20
CA LEU A 176 -22.69 7.82 -15.45
C LEU A 176 -21.16 7.82 -15.39
N TYR A 177 -20.60 8.34 -14.30
CA TYR A 177 -19.15 8.38 -14.09
C TYR A 177 -18.55 6.97 -14.04
N LEU A 178 -19.14 6.06 -13.25
CA LEU A 178 -18.69 4.66 -13.21
C LEU A 178 -18.82 3.98 -14.57
N GLY A 179 -19.90 4.25 -15.32
CA GLY A 179 -20.07 3.72 -16.67
C GLY A 179 -18.96 4.17 -17.63
N VAL A 180 -18.61 5.45 -17.61
CA VAL A 180 -17.50 6.00 -18.42
C VAL A 180 -16.16 5.40 -17.98
N CYS A 181 -15.88 5.32 -16.67
CA CYS A 181 -14.65 4.73 -16.16
C CYS A 181 -14.52 3.25 -16.51
N ASN A 182 -15.59 2.45 -16.40
CA ASN A 182 -15.64 1.05 -16.81
C ASN A 182 -15.33 0.90 -18.31
N TRP A 183 -15.86 1.78 -19.14
CA TRP A 183 -15.60 1.78 -20.57
C TRP A 183 -14.11 2.03 -20.85
N PHE A 184 -13.54 3.06 -20.25
CA PHE A 184 -12.09 3.34 -20.38
C PHE A 184 -11.24 2.18 -19.89
N GLN A 185 -11.56 1.59 -18.74
CA GLN A 185 -10.83 0.44 -18.21
C GLN A 185 -10.88 -0.76 -19.17
N THR A 186 -12.05 -1.04 -19.75
CA THR A 186 -12.21 -2.10 -20.75
C THR A 186 -11.30 -1.86 -21.97
N PHE A 187 -11.25 -0.63 -22.51
CA PHE A 187 -10.35 -0.30 -23.61
C PHE A 187 -8.88 -0.45 -23.26
N ILE A 188 -8.48 -0.03 -22.05
CA ILE A 188 -7.10 -0.20 -21.59
C ILE A 188 -6.74 -1.68 -21.56
N TYR A 189 -7.61 -2.54 -21.01
CA TYR A 189 -7.34 -3.97 -20.95
C TYR A 189 -7.35 -4.64 -22.34
N MET A 190 -8.25 -4.23 -23.24
CA MET A 190 -8.24 -4.71 -24.62
C MET A 190 -7.00 -4.31 -25.41
N GLY A 191 -6.43 -3.12 -25.09
CA GLY A 191 -5.20 -2.65 -25.74
C GLY A 191 -3.92 -3.23 -25.13
N ALA A 192 -3.99 -3.88 -23.97
CA ALA A 192 -2.86 -4.51 -23.29
C ALA A 192 -2.67 -5.98 -23.67
N VAL A 193 -3.63 -6.60 -24.36
CA VAL A 193 -3.61 -7.98 -24.87
C VAL A 193 -3.20 -7.98 -26.33
#